data_13a3154921eb985664e1d6fe3fe1e063
#
_entry.id   13a3154921eb985664e1d6fe3fe1e063
#
_cell.length_a   1.000
_cell.length_b   1.000
_cell.length_c   1.000
_cell.angle_alpha   90.00
_cell.angle_beta   90.00
_cell.angle_gamma   90.00
#
_symmetry.space_group_name_H-M   'P 1'
#
loop_
_entity.id
_entity.type
_entity.pdbx_description
1 polymer ?
#
loop_
_entity_poly.entity_id
_entity_poly.type
_entity_poly.pdbx_seq_one_letter_code
_entity_poly.pdbx_strand_id
1 'polypeptide(L)'
;MCKVGLTGRDLTCQASSSPPVSSPPAAICFGDFMLQSCLDAFNSYVARYDASDERIALKVAHTYEVSELCDEIARGEGLPPADVDLAWLCGLLHDIGRFEQLRQWGTFSDADSCSHAALGIQVLKDEMASFTNDPEWVHIIERAVALHSDFRLPSDLGARERLFCTITRDADKVDILRVFNQSSCEAVLEIDSSEFSRGEISDVAFEAFGERRCLARDERPGSLDGLLGAVCLAFELELPASRKALGDRGYLQALLREPFGLSPHFESELTQYRWDAICDVMQGM
;
A
#
# COMPACT_ATOMS: atom_id res chain seq x y z
N MET A 1 1.88 -84.55 -20.68
CA MET A 1 1.60 -85.22 -19.38
C MET A 1 1.04 -84.17 -18.47
N CYS A 2 -0.27 -84.16 -18.32
CA CYS A 2 -1.07 -84.55 -17.10
C CYS A 2 -0.66 -83.76 -15.85
N LYS A 3 -1.54 -83.11 -15.12
CA LYS A 3 -2.91 -83.24 -14.65
C LYS A 3 -3.35 -81.92 -14.06
N VAL A 4 -4.43 -81.33 -14.37
CA VAL A 4 -5.76 -81.27 -13.68
C VAL A 4 -5.73 -81.20 -12.14
N GLY A 5 -6.32 -80.14 -11.61
CA GLY A 5 -6.73 -80.02 -10.23
C GLY A 5 -7.63 -78.77 -10.03
N LEU A 6 -8.95 -79.00 -9.99
CA LEU A 6 -10.00 -78.06 -9.60
C LEU A 6 -9.95 -77.81 -8.08
N THR A 7 -10.23 -76.65 -7.58
CA THR A 7 -11.42 -76.30 -6.76
C THR A 7 -11.14 -75.03 -5.89
N GLY A 8 -12.13 -74.20 -5.73
CA GLY A 8 -12.19 -73.17 -4.67
C GLY A 8 -12.83 -71.88 -5.15
N ARG A 9 -14.18 -71.81 -5.16
CA ARG A 9 -14.88 -70.55 -5.26
C ARG A 9 -14.87 -69.89 -3.89
N ASP A 10 -14.27 -68.71 -3.77
CA ASP A 10 -14.52 -67.83 -2.66
C ASP A 10 -15.23 -66.57 -3.16
N LEU A 11 -16.48 -66.45 -2.70
CA LEU A 11 -17.33 -65.27 -2.86
C LEU A 11 -16.86 -64.24 -1.84
N THR A 12 -16.05 -63.28 -2.23
CA THR A 12 -15.81 -62.10 -1.43
C THR A 12 -16.76 -60.96 -1.86
N CYS A 13 -17.59 -60.62 -0.90
CA CYS A 13 -18.55 -59.52 -0.92
C CYS A 13 -17.83 -58.21 -1.26
N GLN A 14 -18.15 -57.57 -2.39
CA GLN A 14 -17.71 -56.21 -2.70
C GLN A 14 -18.53 -55.25 -1.86
N ALA A 15 -17.90 -54.64 -0.85
CA ALA A 15 -18.42 -53.49 -0.16
C ALA A 15 -18.45 -52.30 -1.13
N SER A 16 -19.63 -51.82 -1.47
CA SER A 16 -19.86 -50.60 -2.23
C SER A 16 -19.38 -49.40 -1.39
N SER A 17 -18.23 -48.85 -1.73
CA SER A 17 -17.76 -47.57 -1.20
C SER A 17 -18.61 -46.45 -1.83
N SER A 18 -19.47 -45.82 -1.03
CA SER A 18 -20.13 -44.57 -1.37
C SER A 18 -19.07 -43.48 -1.65
N PRO A 19 -19.27 -42.61 -2.63
CA PRO A 19 -18.36 -41.49 -2.86
C PRO A 19 -18.37 -40.53 -1.66
N PRO A 20 -17.24 -39.88 -1.35
CA PRO A 20 -17.20 -38.92 -0.25
C PRO A 20 -18.19 -37.79 -0.51
N VAL A 21 -19.02 -37.49 0.47
CA VAL A 21 -19.92 -36.34 0.48
C VAL A 21 -19.04 -35.09 0.36
N SER A 22 -19.19 -34.33 -0.73
CA SER A 22 -18.55 -33.05 -0.91
C SER A 22 -18.93 -32.15 0.27
N SER A 23 -17.93 -31.63 0.98
CA SER A 23 -18.15 -30.62 2.00
C SER A 23 -18.95 -29.46 1.40
N PRO A 24 -19.92 -28.91 2.12
CA PRO A 24 -20.63 -27.72 1.64
C PRO A 24 -19.63 -26.61 1.39
N PRO A 25 -19.85 -25.75 0.36
CA PRO A 25 -19.00 -24.58 0.15
C PRO A 25 -18.93 -23.77 1.43
N ALA A 26 -17.74 -23.30 1.79
CA ALA A 26 -17.54 -22.43 2.95
C ALA A 26 -18.60 -21.32 2.90
N ALA A 27 -19.34 -21.13 3.99
CA ALA A 27 -20.31 -20.06 4.09
C ALA A 27 -19.55 -18.75 3.88
N ILE A 28 -19.89 -17.99 2.83
CA ILE A 28 -19.37 -16.65 2.60
C ILE A 28 -19.79 -15.83 3.82
N CYS A 29 -18.81 -15.36 4.59
CA CYS A 29 -19.06 -14.51 5.75
C CYS A 29 -19.72 -13.21 5.30
N PHE A 30 -20.55 -12.61 6.13
CA PHE A 30 -21.20 -11.33 5.82
C PHE A 30 -20.19 -10.22 5.47
N GLY A 31 -19.01 -10.24 6.13
CA GLY A 31 -17.89 -9.36 5.81
C GLY A 31 -17.38 -9.52 4.37
N ASP A 32 -17.15 -10.76 3.91
CA ASP A 32 -16.65 -11.03 2.55
C ASP A 32 -17.61 -10.48 1.47
N PHE A 33 -18.94 -10.56 1.70
CA PHE A 33 -19.93 -10.02 0.76
C PHE A 33 -19.93 -8.48 0.73
N MET A 34 -19.76 -7.84 1.88
CA MET A 34 -19.68 -6.38 2.00
C MET A 34 -18.41 -5.84 1.32
N LEU A 35 -17.26 -6.44 1.57
CA LEU A 35 -15.99 -6.05 0.95
C LEU A 35 -16.04 -6.22 -0.58
N GLN A 36 -16.64 -7.31 -1.08
CA GLN A 36 -16.81 -7.49 -2.52
C GLN A 36 -17.71 -6.42 -3.13
N SER A 37 -18.79 -6.02 -2.46
CA SER A 37 -19.65 -4.91 -2.91
C SER A 37 -18.89 -3.58 -2.98
N CYS A 38 -18.02 -3.31 -2.01
CA CYS A 38 -17.16 -2.11 -2.01
C CYS A 38 -16.13 -2.14 -3.14
N LEU A 39 -15.53 -3.30 -3.43
CA LEU A 39 -14.64 -3.49 -4.59
C LEU A 39 -15.37 -3.21 -5.91
N ASP A 40 -16.58 -3.75 -6.06
CA ASP A 40 -17.39 -3.54 -7.28
C ASP A 40 -17.77 -2.06 -7.44
N ALA A 41 -18.09 -1.37 -6.34
CA ALA A 41 -18.36 0.07 -6.34
C ALA A 41 -17.11 0.87 -6.73
N PHE A 42 -15.94 0.56 -6.14
CA PHE A 42 -14.68 1.21 -6.49
C PHE A 42 -14.30 0.97 -7.95
N ASN A 43 -14.41 -0.27 -8.44
CA ASN A 43 -14.16 -0.59 -9.84
C ASN A 43 -15.11 0.16 -10.79
N SER A 44 -16.38 0.30 -10.42
CA SER A 44 -17.36 1.07 -11.19
C SER A 44 -17.02 2.57 -11.20
N TYR A 45 -16.49 3.09 -10.10
CA TYR A 45 -16.00 4.47 -10.04
C TYR A 45 -14.78 4.67 -10.96
N VAL A 46 -13.76 3.81 -10.85
CA VAL A 46 -12.53 3.89 -11.64
C VAL A 46 -12.77 3.68 -13.13
N ALA A 47 -13.75 2.85 -13.52
CA ALA A 47 -14.11 2.63 -14.91
C ALA A 47 -14.60 3.89 -15.67
N ARG A 48 -14.82 5.01 -14.96
CA ARG A 48 -15.15 6.31 -15.56
C ARG A 48 -13.92 7.06 -16.08
N TYR A 49 -12.73 6.56 -15.80
CA TYR A 49 -11.45 7.16 -16.17
C TYR A 49 -10.75 6.36 -17.26
N ASP A 50 -9.74 6.95 -17.91
CA ASP A 50 -9.04 6.32 -19.02
C ASP A 50 -8.18 5.14 -18.56
N ALA A 51 -8.65 3.93 -18.78
CA ALA A 51 -7.95 2.70 -18.42
C ALA A 51 -6.65 2.48 -19.23
N SER A 52 -6.39 3.23 -20.30
CA SER A 52 -5.15 3.17 -21.07
C SER A 52 -4.05 4.07 -20.49
N ASP A 53 -4.37 4.95 -19.54
CA ASP A 53 -3.39 5.76 -18.83
C ASP A 53 -2.69 4.90 -17.75
N GLU A 54 -1.39 4.66 -17.95
CA GLU A 54 -0.58 3.84 -17.03
C GLU A 54 -0.58 4.40 -15.60
N ARG A 55 -0.78 5.72 -15.43
CA ARG A 55 -0.89 6.38 -14.12
C ARG A 55 -2.17 5.97 -13.39
N ILE A 56 -3.28 5.77 -14.12
CA ILE A 56 -4.52 5.22 -13.56
C ILE A 56 -4.29 3.77 -13.10
N ALA A 57 -3.68 2.93 -13.93
CA ALA A 57 -3.38 1.54 -13.59
C ALA A 57 -2.46 1.45 -12.34
N LEU A 58 -1.43 2.30 -12.26
CA LEU A 58 -0.54 2.39 -11.11
C LEU A 58 -1.31 2.75 -9.83
N LYS A 59 -2.22 3.75 -9.90
CA LYS A 59 -3.02 4.16 -8.74
C LYS A 59 -4.04 3.11 -8.31
N VAL A 60 -4.64 2.38 -9.24
CA VAL A 60 -5.50 1.23 -8.90
C VAL A 60 -4.72 0.16 -8.15
N ALA A 61 -3.54 -0.22 -8.67
CA ALA A 61 -2.69 -1.22 -8.02
C ALA A 61 -2.25 -0.76 -6.62
N HIS A 62 -1.81 0.49 -6.48
CA HIS A 62 -1.47 1.10 -5.20
C HIS A 62 -2.66 1.07 -4.21
N THR A 63 -3.84 1.47 -4.64
CA THR A 63 -5.03 1.50 -3.79
C THR A 63 -5.37 0.11 -3.24
N TYR A 64 -5.29 -0.95 -4.07
CA TYR A 64 -5.52 -2.31 -3.62
C TYR A 64 -4.47 -2.77 -2.61
N GLU A 65 -3.19 -2.53 -2.87
CA GLU A 65 -2.12 -2.90 -1.94
C GLU A 65 -2.26 -2.17 -0.60
N VAL A 66 -2.62 -0.88 -0.62
CA VAL A 66 -2.86 -0.11 0.62
C VAL A 66 -4.07 -0.67 1.38
N SER A 67 -5.15 -1.08 0.69
CA SER A 67 -6.31 -1.69 1.37
C SER A 67 -5.95 -3.01 2.05
N GLU A 68 -5.20 -3.88 1.37
CA GLU A 68 -4.72 -5.15 1.95
C GLU A 68 -3.73 -4.92 3.11
N LEU A 69 -2.88 -3.91 3.01
CA LEU A 69 -1.98 -3.51 4.09
C LEU A 69 -2.75 -2.98 5.31
N CYS A 70 -3.81 -2.20 5.10
CA CYS A 70 -4.68 -1.74 6.19
C CYS A 70 -5.35 -2.92 6.92
N ASP A 71 -5.85 -3.93 6.20
CA ASP A 71 -6.38 -5.17 6.78
C ASP A 71 -5.31 -5.90 7.61
N GLU A 72 -4.14 -6.13 7.01
CA GLU A 72 -3.02 -6.83 7.68
C GLU A 72 -2.58 -6.10 8.94
N ILE A 73 -2.39 -4.78 8.88
CA ILE A 73 -1.99 -3.96 10.03
C ILE A 73 -3.07 -4.01 11.12
N ALA A 74 -4.35 -3.83 10.75
CA ALA A 74 -5.45 -3.87 11.70
C ALA A 74 -5.55 -5.23 12.41
N ARG A 75 -5.39 -6.34 11.69
CA ARG A 75 -5.30 -7.68 12.28
C ARG A 75 -4.08 -7.83 13.17
N GLY A 76 -2.94 -7.31 12.75
CA GLY A 76 -1.69 -7.36 13.51
C GLY A 76 -1.77 -6.59 14.83
N GLU A 77 -2.55 -5.51 14.87
CA GLU A 77 -2.86 -4.74 16.09
C GLU A 77 -4.00 -5.37 16.93
N GLY A 78 -4.58 -6.49 16.48
CA GLY A 78 -5.61 -7.23 17.21
C GLY A 78 -6.99 -6.60 17.20
N LEU A 79 -7.33 -5.84 16.16
CA LEU A 79 -8.64 -5.21 16.05
C LEU A 79 -9.74 -6.25 15.79
N PRO A 80 -10.98 -5.97 16.23
CA PRO A 80 -12.12 -6.83 15.94
C PRO A 80 -12.44 -6.84 14.43
N PRO A 81 -13.09 -7.90 13.90
CA PRO A 81 -13.33 -8.07 12.47
C PRO A 81 -13.99 -6.86 11.80
N ALA A 82 -14.97 -6.23 12.42
CA ALA A 82 -15.63 -5.05 11.86
C ALA A 82 -14.67 -3.84 11.73
N ASP A 83 -13.68 -3.71 12.60
CA ASP A 83 -12.68 -2.66 12.54
C ASP A 83 -11.58 -2.99 11.50
N VAL A 84 -11.31 -4.27 11.28
CA VAL A 84 -10.46 -4.71 10.17
C VAL A 84 -11.11 -4.35 8.83
N ASP A 85 -12.40 -4.65 8.66
CA ASP A 85 -13.16 -4.29 7.46
C ASP A 85 -13.19 -2.76 7.24
N LEU A 86 -13.37 -1.98 8.30
CA LEU A 86 -13.32 -0.51 8.23
C LEU A 86 -11.92 0.00 7.85
N ALA A 87 -10.86 -0.58 8.41
CA ALA A 87 -9.49 -0.20 8.06
C ALA A 87 -9.19 -0.50 6.58
N TRP A 88 -9.58 -1.68 6.10
CA TRP A 88 -9.49 -2.04 4.69
C TRP A 88 -10.21 -1.02 3.80
N LEU A 89 -11.42 -0.61 4.17
CA LEU A 89 -12.20 0.37 3.41
C LEU A 89 -11.57 1.77 3.46
N CYS A 90 -10.97 2.18 4.58
CA CYS A 90 -10.16 3.41 4.63
C CYS A 90 -9.01 3.38 3.63
N GLY A 91 -8.30 2.23 3.53
CA GLY A 91 -7.24 2.02 2.54
C GLY A 91 -7.75 2.08 1.11
N LEU A 92 -8.90 1.43 0.81
CA LEU A 92 -9.51 1.44 -0.53
C LEU A 92 -9.89 2.87 -0.99
N LEU A 93 -10.23 3.75 -0.06
CA LEU A 93 -10.77 5.08 -0.38
C LEU A 93 -9.76 6.21 -0.18
N HIS A 94 -8.57 5.97 0.42
CA HIS A 94 -7.64 7.04 0.81
C HIS A 94 -7.27 7.97 -0.36
N ASP A 95 -7.02 7.40 -1.52
CA ASP A 95 -6.56 8.11 -2.73
C ASP A 95 -7.66 8.25 -3.81
N ILE A 96 -8.96 8.11 -3.45
CA ILE A 96 -10.08 8.19 -4.41
C ILE A 96 -10.09 9.51 -5.20
N GLY A 97 -9.60 10.59 -4.62
CA GLY A 97 -9.48 11.90 -5.25
C GLY A 97 -8.42 11.98 -6.37
N ARG A 98 -7.44 11.07 -6.39
CA ARG A 98 -6.35 11.07 -7.39
C ARG A 98 -6.85 10.86 -8.82
N PHE A 99 -7.87 10.03 -9.00
CA PHE A 99 -8.47 9.78 -10.31
C PHE A 99 -9.08 11.07 -10.89
N GLU A 100 -9.79 11.80 -10.07
CA GLU A 100 -10.39 13.08 -10.44
C GLU A 100 -9.32 14.18 -10.61
N GLN A 101 -8.28 14.21 -9.77
CA GLN A 101 -7.13 15.11 -9.90
C GLN A 101 -6.44 14.91 -11.25
N LEU A 102 -6.14 13.67 -11.64
CA LEU A 102 -5.51 13.38 -12.92
C LEU A 102 -6.40 13.80 -14.08
N ARG A 103 -7.72 13.54 -14.00
CA ARG A 103 -8.69 13.90 -15.03
C ARG A 103 -8.77 15.42 -15.24
N GLN A 104 -8.72 16.21 -14.16
CA GLN A 104 -8.90 17.66 -14.23
C GLN A 104 -7.61 18.41 -14.57
N TRP A 105 -6.46 17.97 -14.05
CA TRP A 105 -5.19 18.70 -14.14
C TRP A 105 -4.09 17.93 -14.88
N GLY A 106 -4.29 16.67 -15.21
CA GLY A 106 -3.28 15.86 -15.90
C GLY A 106 -2.04 15.51 -15.07
N THR A 107 -2.08 15.74 -13.77
CA THR A 107 -0.95 15.50 -12.84
C THR A 107 -1.43 14.97 -11.48
N PHE A 108 -0.53 14.28 -10.75
CA PHE A 108 -0.70 13.93 -9.35
C PHE A 108 -0.01 14.92 -8.39
N SER A 109 0.61 15.98 -8.90
CA SER A 109 1.26 17.00 -8.08
C SER A 109 0.20 17.90 -7.42
N ASP A 110 0.09 17.84 -6.10
CA ASP A 110 -0.81 18.74 -5.35
C ASP A 110 -0.38 20.21 -5.46
N ALA A 111 0.93 20.45 -5.68
CA ALA A 111 1.46 21.80 -5.83
C ALA A 111 1.02 22.46 -7.15
N ASP A 112 0.88 21.64 -8.21
CA ASP A 112 0.52 22.10 -9.55
C ASP A 112 -0.97 21.97 -9.85
N SER A 113 -1.77 21.53 -8.85
CA SER A 113 -3.21 21.30 -9.00
C SER A 113 -3.99 21.68 -7.73
N CYS A 114 -4.38 20.70 -6.94
CA CYS A 114 -5.11 20.87 -5.68
C CYS A 114 -4.79 19.72 -4.71
N SER A 115 -5.15 19.86 -3.44
CA SER A 115 -5.06 18.75 -2.47
C SER A 115 -5.93 17.58 -2.93
N HIS A 116 -5.29 16.44 -3.24
CA HIS A 116 -6.00 15.21 -3.63
C HIS A 116 -6.86 14.67 -2.47
N ALA A 117 -6.42 14.84 -1.23
CA ALA A 117 -7.18 14.46 -0.05
C ALA A 117 -8.48 15.28 0.07
N ALA A 118 -8.40 16.61 -0.12
CA ALA A 118 -9.58 17.46 -0.14
C ALA A 118 -10.51 17.12 -1.32
N LEU A 119 -9.95 16.81 -2.49
CA LEU A 119 -10.72 16.35 -3.64
C LEU A 119 -11.38 14.99 -3.38
N GLY A 120 -10.69 14.08 -2.68
CA GLY A 120 -11.25 12.80 -2.22
C GLY A 120 -12.50 12.99 -1.39
N ILE A 121 -12.49 13.94 -0.44
CA ILE A 121 -13.69 14.29 0.35
C ILE A 121 -14.82 14.83 -0.53
N GLN A 122 -14.52 15.59 -1.61
CA GLN A 122 -15.57 16.03 -2.53
C GLN A 122 -16.17 14.85 -3.30
N VAL A 123 -15.33 13.92 -3.79
CA VAL A 123 -15.79 12.70 -4.46
C VAL A 123 -16.67 11.86 -3.53
N LEU A 124 -16.26 11.68 -2.28
CA LEU A 124 -17.01 10.88 -1.30
C LEU A 124 -18.37 11.46 -0.94
N LYS A 125 -18.63 12.75 -1.13
CA LYS A 125 -19.99 13.30 -0.94
C LYS A 125 -21.04 12.64 -1.83
N ASP A 126 -20.63 12.26 -3.04
CA ASP A 126 -21.53 11.65 -4.02
C ASP A 126 -21.44 10.11 -4.01
N GLU A 127 -20.26 9.56 -3.68
CA GLU A 127 -19.98 8.13 -3.83
C GLU A 127 -20.10 7.34 -2.50
N MET A 128 -20.06 7.97 -1.32
CA MET A 128 -19.98 7.29 -0.02
C MET A 128 -21.09 6.25 0.19
N ALA A 129 -22.32 6.56 -0.23
CA ALA A 129 -23.45 5.66 -0.07
C ALA A 129 -23.30 4.31 -0.83
N SER A 130 -22.39 4.25 -1.82
CA SER A 130 -22.05 3.02 -2.53
C SER A 130 -21.11 2.11 -1.71
N PHE A 131 -20.47 2.64 -0.69
CA PHE A 131 -19.53 1.92 0.18
C PHE A 131 -20.13 1.63 1.55
N THR A 132 -20.69 2.64 2.20
CA THR A 132 -21.32 2.49 3.52
C THR A 132 -22.35 3.59 3.77
N ASN A 133 -23.37 3.26 4.61
CA ASN A 133 -24.31 4.22 5.17
C ASN A 133 -24.23 4.28 6.71
N ASP A 134 -23.27 3.57 7.33
CA ASP A 134 -23.04 3.65 8.77
C ASP A 134 -22.40 5.01 9.12
N PRO A 135 -23.04 5.84 9.96
CA PRO A 135 -22.54 7.20 10.24
C PRO A 135 -21.17 7.21 10.93
N GLU A 136 -20.86 6.20 11.73
CA GLU A 136 -19.56 6.09 12.40
C GLU A 136 -18.47 5.75 11.37
N TRP A 137 -18.75 4.80 10.47
CA TRP A 137 -17.83 4.44 9.38
C TRP A 137 -17.59 5.62 8.44
N VAL A 138 -18.65 6.30 8.01
CA VAL A 138 -18.57 7.52 7.18
C VAL A 138 -17.61 8.52 7.82
N HIS A 139 -17.81 8.84 9.11
CA HIS A 139 -16.97 9.79 9.83
C HIS A 139 -15.50 9.36 9.86
N ILE A 140 -15.20 8.09 10.17
CA ILE A 140 -13.82 7.59 10.23
C ILE A 140 -13.17 7.60 8.85
N ILE A 141 -13.86 7.16 7.79
CA ILE A 141 -13.37 7.18 6.41
C ILE A 141 -13.03 8.61 5.97
N GLU A 142 -13.95 9.57 6.21
CA GLU A 142 -13.69 10.97 5.87
C GLU A 142 -12.45 11.53 6.58
N ARG A 143 -12.25 11.17 7.86
CA ARG A 143 -11.03 11.56 8.61
C ARG A 143 -9.78 10.91 8.03
N ALA A 144 -9.81 9.60 7.75
CA ALA A 144 -8.69 8.89 7.17
C ALA A 144 -8.31 9.48 5.79
N VAL A 145 -9.28 9.67 4.90
CA VAL A 145 -9.07 10.26 3.57
C VAL A 145 -8.55 11.70 3.67
N ALA A 146 -9.14 12.54 4.54
CA ALA A 146 -8.73 13.93 4.65
C ALA A 146 -7.30 14.11 5.18
N LEU A 147 -6.82 13.21 6.05
CA LEU A 147 -5.59 13.39 6.81
C LEU A 147 -4.45 12.43 6.41
N HIS A 148 -4.67 11.50 5.45
CA HIS A 148 -3.64 10.50 5.12
C HIS A 148 -2.34 11.14 4.62
N SER A 149 -2.43 12.24 3.86
CA SER A 149 -1.29 12.94 3.27
C SER A 149 -0.75 14.10 4.10
N ASP A 150 -1.34 14.40 5.25
CA ASP A 150 -0.86 15.47 6.13
C ASP A 150 0.50 15.12 6.73
N PHE A 151 1.40 16.10 6.82
CA PHE A 151 2.74 15.90 7.38
C PHE A 151 2.68 15.42 8.85
N ARG A 152 1.71 15.93 9.64
CA ARG A 152 1.43 15.51 11.02
C ARG A 152 -0.06 15.42 11.26
N LEU A 153 -0.49 14.40 11.99
CA LEU A 153 -1.89 14.30 12.43
C LEU A 153 -2.21 15.37 13.48
N PRO A 154 -3.40 15.99 13.44
CA PRO A 154 -3.88 16.90 14.48
C PRO A 154 -3.82 16.26 15.86
N SER A 155 -3.46 17.05 16.89
CA SER A 155 -3.30 16.55 18.26
C SER A 155 -4.64 16.29 18.97
N ASP A 156 -5.72 16.86 18.47
CA ASP A 156 -7.08 16.82 19.04
C ASP A 156 -7.95 15.68 18.49
N LEU A 157 -7.39 14.78 17.67
CA LEU A 157 -8.12 13.60 17.19
C LEU A 157 -8.53 12.69 18.34
N GLY A 158 -9.76 12.18 18.28
CA GLY A 158 -10.20 11.08 19.12
C GLY A 158 -9.35 9.81 18.93
N ALA A 159 -9.26 8.97 19.97
CA ALA A 159 -8.39 7.79 19.93
C ALA A 159 -8.70 6.87 18.72
N ARG A 160 -10.00 6.67 18.41
CA ARG A 160 -10.45 5.84 17.29
C ARG A 160 -10.12 6.49 15.94
N GLU A 161 -10.36 7.78 15.76
CA GLU A 161 -9.99 8.51 14.55
C GLU A 161 -8.48 8.44 14.31
N ARG A 162 -7.68 8.70 15.34
CA ARG A 162 -6.22 8.63 15.29
C ARG A 162 -5.77 7.23 14.85
N LEU A 163 -6.35 6.15 15.40
CA LEU A 163 -5.98 4.78 15.06
C LEU A 163 -6.18 4.51 13.57
N PHE A 164 -7.35 4.79 13.00
CA PHE A 164 -7.64 4.54 11.59
C PHE A 164 -6.83 5.45 10.66
N CYS A 165 -6.65 6.73 11.02
CA CYS A 165 -5.75 7.62 10.29
C CYS A 165 -4.32 7.08 10.30
N THR A 166 -3.82 6.57 11.42
CA THR A 166 -2.47 5.99 11.53
C THR A 166 -2.34 4.71 10.70
N ILE A 167 -3.31 3.79 10.79
CA ILE A 167 -3.31 2.56 9.96
C ILE A 167 -3.21 2.92 8.48
N THR A 168 -4.07 3.82 7.99
CA THR A 168 -4.10 4.23 6.58
C THR A 168 -2.78 4.89 6.16
N ARG A 169 -2.23 5.80 6.97
CA ARG A 169 -0.96 6.48 6.71
C ARG A 169 0.23 5.53 6.70
N ASP A 170 0.27 4.60 7.64
CA ASP A 170 1.35 3.61 7.71
C ASP A 170 1.28 2.65 6.52
N ALA A 171 0.09 2.18 6.15
CA ALA A 171 -0.12 1.33 4.98
C ALA A 171 0.32 2.02 3.69
N ASP A 172 -0.08 3.27 3.47
CA ASP A 172 0.32 4.10 2.34
C ASP A 172 1.85 4.24 2.25
N LYS A 173 2.52 4.57 3.37
CA LYS A 173 3.99 4.66 3.42
C LYS A 173 4.69 3.36 3.06
N VAL A 174 4.19 2.21 3.53
CA VAL A 174 4.75 0.90 3.18
C VAL A 174 4.62 0.63 1.69
N ASP A 175 3.46 0.95 1.09
CA ASP A 175 3.26 0.73 -0.34
C ASP A 175 4.02 1.73 -1.22
N ILE A 176 4.22 2.97 -0.79
CA ILE A 176 5.12 3.92 -1.48
C ILE A 176 6.51 3.30 -1.68
N LEU A 177 7.07 2.60 -0.68
CA LEU A 177 8.35 1.91 -0.82
C LEU A 177 8.29 0.78 -1.87
N ARG A 178 7.17 0.07 -2.01
CA ARG A 178 6.95 -0.89 -3.11
C ARG A 178 6.96 -0.18 -4.46
N VAL A 179 6.22 0.93 -4.58
CA VAL A 179 6.15 1.71 -5.82
C VAL A 179 7.54 2.17 -6.26
N PHE A 180 8.36 2.69 -5.34
CA PHE A 180 9.76 3.06 -5.63
C PHE A 180 10.61 1.87 -6.09
N ASN A 181 10.36 0.66 -5.59
CA ASN A 181 11.08 -0.55 -6.03
C ASN A 181 10.66 -1.04 -7.41
N GLN A 182 9.39 -0.85 -7.78
CA GLN A 182 8.80 -1.45 -8.99
C GLN A 182 8.68 -0.47 -10.16
N SER A 183 8.92 0.81 -9.92
CA SER A 183 8.87 1.87 -10.95
C SER A 183 10.28 2.24 -11.41
N SER A 184 10.38 2.93 -12.54
CA SER A 184 11.64 3.53 -12.98
C SER A 184 11.87 4.88 -12.29
N CYS A 185 13.14 5.35 -12.29
CA CYS A 185 13.47 6.69 -11.76
C CYS A 185 12.79 7.80 -12.58
N GLU A 186 12.58 7.59 -13.87
CA GLU A 186 11.85 8.53 -14.73
C GLU A 186 10.39 8.68 -14.28
N ALA A 187 9.75 7.57 -13.88
CA ALA A 187 8.34 7.58 -13.49
C ALA A 187 8.11 8.23 -12.11
N VAL A 188 9.09 8.17 -11.22
CA VAL A 188 8.94 8.59 -9.81
C VAL A 188 9.67 9.88 -9.49
N LEU A 189 10.89 10.06 -10.02
CA LEU A 189 11.74 11.23 -9.76
C LEU A 189 11.82 12.18 -10.96
N GLU A 190 11.24 11.80 -12.10
CA GLU A 190 11.29 12.57 -13.37
C GLU A 190 12.73 12.82 -13.88
N ILE A 191 13.67 11.89 -13.56
CA ILE A 191 15.07 11.92 -13.98
C ILE A 191 15.43 10.63 -14.71
N ASP A 192 16.33 10.68 -15.68
CA ASP A 192 16.83 9.48 -16.35
C ASP A 192 17.94 8.78 -15.55
N SER A 193 18.34 7.56 -15.99
CA SER A 193 19.36 6.77 -15.30
C SER A 193 20.75 7.43 -15.26
N SER A 194 21.07 8.30 -16.22
CA SER A 194 22.32 9.09 -16.25
C SER A 194 22.25 10.26 -15.27
N GLU A 195 21.09 10.89 -15.15
CA GLU A 195 20.83 11.93 -14.14
C GLU A 195 20.81 11.33 -12.74
N PHE A 196 20.30 10.11 -12.58
CA PHE A 196 20.34 9.39 -11.31
C PHE A 196 21.78 9.22 -10.79
N SER A 197 22.72 8.77 -11.63
CA SER A 197 24.13 8.59 -11.22
C SER A 197 24.85 9.91 -10.88
N ARG A 198 24.42 11.02 -11.48
CA ARG A 198 24.92 12.39 -11.21
C ARG A 198 24.11 13.12 -10.15
N GLY A 199 23.05 12.50 -9.66
CA GLY A 199 22.13 13.10 -8.70
C GLY A 199 22.80 13.44 -7.38
N GLU A 200 22.20 14.38 -6.66
CA GLU A 200 22.70 14.85 -5.38
C GLU A 200 21.67 14.65 -4.28
N ILE A 201 22.16 14.20 -3.13
CA ILE A 201 21.45 14.27 -1.86
C ILE A 201 21.87 15.58 -1.20
N SER A 202 20.94 16.48 -0.91
CA SER A 202 21.22 17.78 -0.33
C SER A 202 21.61 17.73 1.15
N ASP A 203 22.23 18.78 1.66
CA ASP A 203 22.59 18.90 3.08
C ASP A 203 21.35 18.83 3.97
N VAL A 204 20.31 19.60 3.61
CA VAL A 204 19.06 19.66 4.41
C VAL A 204 18.35 18.31 4.46
N ALA A 205 18.34 17.57 3.36
CA ALA A 205 17.74 16.23 3.32
C ALA A 205 18.54 15.22 4.15
N PHE A 206 19.87 15.28 4.07
CA PHE A 206 20.74 14.40 4.85
C PHE A 206 20.68 14.72 6.36
N GLU A 207 20.55 15.98 6.74
CA GLU A 207 20.33 16.40 8.14
C GLU A 207 18.99 15.85 8.66
N ALA A 208 17.88 16.00 7.90
CA ALA A 208 16.59 15.46 8.26
C ALA A 208 16.63 13.94 8.46
N PHE A 209 17.36 13.21 7.60
CA PHE A 209 17.62 11.78 7.79
C PHE A 209 18.37 11.50 9.10
N GLY A 210 19.40 12.27 9.41
CA GLY A 210 20.15 12.16 10.67
C GLY A 210 19.27 12.38 11.92
N GLU A 211 18.27 13.25 11.81
CA GLU A 211 17.24 13.48 12.84
C GLU A 211 16.17 12.39 12.89
N ARG A 212 16.21 11.40 12.00
CA ARG A 212 15.24 10.30 11.87
C ARG A 212 13.80 10.78 11.69
N ARG A 213 13.60 11.72 10.80
CA ARG A 213 12.28 12.26 10.43
C ARG A 213 12.08 12.28 8.92
N CYS A 214 10.83 12.33 8.49
CA CYS A 214 10.48 12.59 7.09
C CYS A 214 10.95 13.98 6.64
N LEU A 215 11.22 14.09 5.35
CA LEU A 215 11.51 15.35 4.67
C LEU A 215 10.22 16.08 4.33
N ALA A 216 10.12 17.34 4.71
CA ALA A 216 9.09 18.22 4.17
C ALA A 216 9.35 18.47 2.66
N ARG A 217 8.33 18.97 1.96
CA ARG A 217 8.44 19.17 0.50
C ARG A 217 9.53 20.17 0.11
N ASP A 218 9.66 21.24 0.88
CA ASP A 218 10.66 22.30 0.71
C ASP A 218 12.08 21.90 1.16
N GLU A 219 12.21 20.74 1.81
CA GLU A 219 13.50 20.15 2.18
C GLU A 219 14.05 19.17 1.11
N ARG A 220 13.55 19.23 -0.13
CA ARG A 220 13.93 18.34 -1.24
C ARG A 220 14.46 19.08 -2.45
N PRO A 221 15.50 19.93 -2.31
CA PRO A 221 16.09 20.66 -3.44
C PRO A 221 17.00 19.79 -4.32
N GLY A 222 17.53 18.67 -3.82
CA GLY A 222 18.41 17.76 -4.56
C GLY A 222 17.60 16.75 -5.39
N SER A 223 18.15 16.33 -6.52
CA SER A 223 17.47 15.40 -7.44
C SER A 223 17.20 14.01 -6.83
N LEU A 224 18.00 13.59 -5.83
CA LEU A 224 17.80 12.32 -5.10
C LEU A 224 17.07 12.50 -3.77
N ASP A 225 16.69 13.71 -3.39
CA ASP A 225 16.01 13.93 -2.10
C ASP A 225 14.60 13.32 -2.07
N GLY A 226 13.98 13.10 -3.23
CA GLY A 226 12.75 12.32 -3.36
C GLY A 226 12.94 10.86 -2.94
N LEU A 227 14.04 10.22 -3.36
CA LEU A 227 14.43 8.87 -2.96
C LEU A 227 14.72 8.81 -1.45
N LEU A 228 15.52 9.76 -0.92
CA LEU A 228 15.80 9.83 0.51
C LEU A 228 14.51 10.07 1.32
N GLY A 229 13.61 10.91 0.79
CA GLY A 229 12.30 11.13 1.40
C GLY A 229 11.47 9.85 1.52
N ALA A 230 11.49 8.97 0.50
CA ALA A 230 10.85 7.66 0.56
C ALA A 230 11.50 6.77 1.63
N VAL A 231 12.83 6.70 1.69
CA VAL A 231 13.55 5.94 2.74
C VAL A 231 13.15 6.43 4.14
N CYS A 232 13.04 7.76 4.33
CA CYS A 232 12.65 8.35 5.61
C CYS A 232 11.22 8.02 6.06
N LEU A 233 10.33 7.55 5.16
CA LEU A 233 8.98 7.10 5.54
C LEU A 233 9.03 5.96 6.57
N ALA A 234 10.09 5.14 6.56
CA ALA A 234 10.27 4.08 7.54
C ALA A 234 10.36 4.58 9.00
N PHE A 235 10.88 5.79 9.22
CA PHE A 235 10.93 6.40 10.56
C PHE A 235 9.57 6.83 11.09
N GLU A 236 8.60 7.05 10.21
CA GLU A 236 7.28 7.56 10.54
C GLU A 236 6.22 6.47 10.73
N LEU A 237 6.60 5.19 10.66
CA LEU A 237 5.68 4.10 10.95
C LEU A 237 5.42 4.04 12.45
N GLU A 238 4.17 4.28 12.86
CA GLU A 238 3.81 4.38 14.28
C GLU A 238 3.46 3.02 14.89
N LEU A 239 2.81 2.12 14.10
CA LEU A 239 2.29 0.85 14.61
C LEU A 239 3.33 -0.28 14.52
N PRO A 240 3.40 -1.16 15.54
CA PRO A 240 4.24 -2.35 15.50
C PRO A 240 3.95 -3.25 14.30
N ALA A 241 2.66 -3.46 13.95
CA ALA A 241 2.26 -4.27 12.82
C ALA A 241 2.72 -3.67 11.48
N SER A 242 2.75 -2.34 11.35
CA SER A 242 3.25 -1.64 10.16
C SER A 242 4.75 -1.86 9.95
N ARG A 243 5.53 -1.76 11.02
CA ARG A 243 6.98 -2.04 10.98
C ARG A 243 7.26 -3.49 10.61
N LYS A 244 6.46 -4.42 11.17
CA LYS A 244 6.54 -5.84 10.80
C LYS A 244 6.21 -6.05 9.33
N ALA A 245 5.12 -5.46 8.83
CA ALA A 245 4.71 -5.55 7.43
C ALA A 245 5.80 -5.03 6.48
N LEU A 246 6.47 -3.91 6.81
CA LEU A 246 7.60 -3.40 6.04
C LEU A 246 8.78 -4.38 6.04
N GLY A 247 9.14 -4.92 7.21
CA GLY A 247 10.24 -5.88 7.35
C GLY A 247 9.99 -7.17 6.58
N ASP A 248 8.79 -7.74 6.67
CA ASP A 248 8.42 -8.98 5.98
C ASP A 248 8.46 -8.86 4.45
N ARG A 249 8.14 -7.68 3.92
CA ARG A 249 8.14 -7.41 2.47
C ARG A 249 9.53 -7.07 1.90
N GLY A 250 10.45 -6.62 2.74
CA GLY A 250 11.82 -6.28 2.35
C GLY A 250 11.93 -5.13 1.34
N TYR A 251 10.89 -4.30 1.19
CA TYR A 251 10.90 -3.20 0.21
C TYR A 251 11.98 -2.17 0.51
N LEU A 252 12.19 -1.83 1.77
CA LEU A 252 13.23 -0.89 2.17
C LEU A 252 14.62 -1.42 1.81
N GLN A 253 14.92 -2.68 2.15
CA GLN A 253 16.21 -3.31 1.88
C GLN A 253 16.46 -3.46 0.37
N ALA A 254 15.42 -3.74 -0.41
CA ALA A 254 15.52 -3.79 -1.87
C ALA A 254 15.83 -2.40 -2.44
N LEU A 255 15.13 -1.37 -1.98
CA LEU A 255 15.33 0.01 -2.40
C LEU A 255 16.74 0.52 -2.09
N LEU A 256 17.29 0.18 -0.92
CA LEU A 256 18.65 0.58 -0.53
C LEU A 256 19.72 -0.12 -1.37
N ARG A 257 19.48 -1.38 -1.75
CA ARG A 257 20.44 -2.17 -2.52
C ARG A 257 20.45 -1.82 -4.01
N GLU A 258 19.28 -1.65 -4.61
CA GLU A 258 19.11 -1.41 -6.05
C GLU A 258 17.92 -0.46 -6.27
N PRO A 259 18.05 0.84 -5.94
CA PRO A 259 16.98 1.81 -6.15
C PRO A 259 16.60 1.85 -7.64
N PHE A 260 15.31 1.67 -7.93
CA PHE A 260 14.78 1.59 -9.31
C PHE A 260 15.44 0.51 -10.18
N GLY A 261 16.00 -0.55 -9.59
CA GLY A 261 16.79 -1.56 -10.30
C GLY A 261 18.15 -1.06 -10.80
N LEU A 262 18.60 0.10 -10.36
CA LEU A 262 19.89 0.69 -10.71
C LEU A 262 20.92 0.42 -9.62
N SER A 263 22.20 0.30 -10.04
CA SER A 263 23.30 0.28 -9.08
C SER A 263 23.40 1.66 -8.41
N PRO A 264 23.42 1.75 -7.05
CA PRO A 264 23.56 3.00 -6.32
C PRO A 264 25.03 3.47 -6.33
N HIS A 265 25.56 3.70 -7.52
CA HIS A 265 26.89 4.26 -7.75
C HIS A 265 26.75 5.69 -8.25
N PHE A 266 27.17 6.64 -7.42
CA PHE A 266 27.06 8.07 -7.69
C PHE A 266 28.40 8.67 -8.08
N GLU A 267 28.39 9.58 -9.07
CA GLU A 267 29.60 10.27 -9.53
C GLU A 267 30.15 11.25 -8.46
N SER A 268 29.27 11.80 -7.62
CA SER A 268 29.64 12.64 -6.49
C SER A 268 30.12 11.79 -5.32
N GLU A 269 31.37 11.95 -4.90
CA GLU A 269 31.93 11.30 -3.70
C GLU A 269 31.13 11.64 -2.43
N LEU A 270 30.57 12.85 -2.34
CA LEU A 270 29.75 13.28 -1.22
C LEU A 270 28.40 12.55 -1.22
N THR A 271 27.75 12.42 -2.38
CA THR A 271 26.49 11.68 -2.49
C THR A 271 26.70 10.21 -2.20
N GLN A 272 27.79 9.61 -2.70
CA GLN A 272 28.13 8.21 -2.39
C GLN A 272 28.34 8.00 -0.89
N TYR A 273 29.12 8.86 -0.25
CA TYR A 273 29.34 8.81 1.20
C TYR A 273 28.00 8.90 1.99
N ARG A 274 27.11 9.82 1.58
CA ARG A 274 25.79 9.97 2.22
C ARG A 274 24.94 8.73 2.03
N TRP A 275 24.91 8.17 0.82
CA TRP A 275 24.15 6.96 0.54
C TRP A 275 24.66 5.76 1.35
N ASP A 276 25.96 5.56 1.43
CA ASP A 276 26.55 4.49 2.23
C ASP A 276 26.19 4.64 3.71
N ALA A 277 26.26 5.85 4.26
CA ALA A 277 25.84 6.14 5.64
C ALA A 277 24.34 5.90 5.86
N ILE A 278 23.47 6.22 4.87
CA ILE A 278 22.04 5.92 4.92
C ILE A 278 21.83 4.41 4.96
N CYS A 279 22.50 3.66 4.09
CA CYS A 279 22.42 2.20 4.06
C CYS A 279 22.84 1.57 5.40
N ASP A 280 23.94 2.03 6.00
CA ASP A 280 24.44 1.53 7.29
C ASP A 280 23.41 1.74 8.43
N VAL A 281 22.78 2.92 8.48
CA VAL A 281 21.76 3.23 9.50
C VAL A 281 20.51 2.38 9.31
N MET A 282 20.06 2.21 8.06
CA MET A 282 18.80 1.53 7.76
C MET A 282 18.92 0.00 7.78
N GLN A 283 20.11 -0.59 7.69
CA GLN A 283 20.33 -2.03 7.88
C GLN A 283 20.03 -2.50 9.31
N GLY A 284 20.03 -1.60 10.28
CA GLY A 284 19.73 -1.88 11.68
C GLY A 284 18.24 -1.76 12.05
N MET A 285 17.38 -1.43 11.09
CA MET A 285 15.93 -1.32 11.27
C MET A 285 15.22 -2.56 10.75
#